data_018abffa7a1c4080f5be5faad01b8dd7
#
_entry.id   018abffa7a1c4080f5be5faad01b8dd7
#
_cell.length_a   1.000
_cell.length_b   1.000
_cell.length_c   1.000
_cell.angle_alpha   90.00
_cell.angle_beta   90.00
_cell.angle_gamma   90.00
#
_symmetry.space_group_name_H-M   'P 1'
#
loop_
_entity.id
_entity.type
_entity.pdbx_description
1 polymer ?
#
loop_
_entity_poly.entity_id
_entity_poly.type
_entity_poly.pdbx_seq_one_letter_code
_entity_poly.pdbx_strand_id
1 'polypeptide(L)'
;LLLGVKTFDLCKRHNLLVTGGMDRIIRMWNPHFPGRPTGNLKGHTAPIFYLCISSEDSRIFSVSTDSTAKIWDIQDQCCLFDAHPKASCLHGELSACLYSSAVKSLYLATDSLSFLSLKTKSQPEGSRIISHKEAVLCCGYSQEFRQVVSCTEASIIKVWDVDTGSQLFEFGGAHGVSAITCMAFDPKGRRLVTGGRDGCLKIWNFHNGHCLKILRREDESTEICDCSYLQMHRNTFVMSVGWGRRIDVYLVSIKAHGRPAFLFHISGHKEDILCIAQCSPSLIATGSYDGEIIVWNVVSGHILCRFLTPLPPHTDHAQVVNRSVLSLVFLKTRALDADFSSAASLVSSGAEGEFHWSYSCLLMKTSNKQVTKLVVTQDDHLLFAADHVGYVCVYEIKECAINHEQKPPKTMNFWRAHISSITGLHIIENDQVLLTSSLDCTVRLWSIHGEFIGTFGQPEQWSLHTTSSWQHPAVPYEVLVDPLSMPAHTMLNSKTTPLDNLSSAKSEETSSEVPTILRI
;
A
#
# COMPACT_ATOMS: atom_id res chain seq x y z
N LEU A 1 -15.02 -29.44 27.16
CA LEU A 1 -13.59 -29.02 27.12
C LEU A 1 -12.69 -30.27 27.07
N LEU A 2 -12.48 -30.84 25.88
CA LEU A 2 -11.68 -32.06 25.68
C LEU A 2 -10.15 -31.85 25.89
N LEU A 3 -9.67 -30.58 25.91
CA LEU A 3 -8.25 -30.26 25.96
C LEU A 3 -7.82 -29.38 27.15
N GLY A 4 -8.71 -29.17 28.12
CA GLY A 4 -8.43 -28.43 29.34
C GLY A 4 -8.35 -26.91 29.20
N VAL A 5 -8.49 -26.20 30.31
CA VAL A 5 -8.29 -24.76 30.46
C VAL A 5 -6.86 -24.52 30.91
N LYS A 6 -6.11 -23.67 30.22
CA LYS A 6 -4.74 -23.29 30.59
C LYS A 6 -4.68 -21.96 31.35
N THR A 7 -5.58 -21.06 31.00
CA THR A 7 -5.63 -19.73 31.59
C THR A 7 -7.07 -19.26 31.70
N PHE A 8 -7.33 -18.45 32.70
CA PHE A 8 -8.63 -17.81 32.88
C PHE A 8 -8.47 -16.48 33.62
N ASP A 9 -9.47 -15.63 33.51
CA ASP A 9 -9.59 -14.41 34.28
C ASP A 9 -11.05 -14.08 34.56
N LEU A 10 -11.31 -13.41 35.70
CA LEU A 10 -12.65 -13.12 36.21
C LEU A 10 -12.81 -11.62 36.46
N CYS A 11 -13.73 -10.98 35.74
CA CYS A 11 -14.13 -9.63 35.97
C CYS A 11 -15.47 -9.57 36.71
N LYS A 12 -15.46 -9.13 37.98
CA LYS A 12 -16.67 -8.96 38.78
C LYS A 12 -17.60 -7.89 38.26
N ARG A 13 -17.03 -6.79 37.72
CA ARG A 13 -17.80 -5.65 37.22
C ARG A 13 -18.71 -6.02 36.02
N HIS A 14 -18.22 -6.89 35.15
CA HIS A 14 -18.96 -7.36 33.97
C HIS A 14 -19.64 -8.72 34.20
N ASN A 15 -19.56 -9.31 35.39
CA ASN A 15 -19.99 -10.67 35.66
C ASN A 15 -19.51 -11.66 34.59
N LEU A 16 -18.25 -11.55 34.21
CA LEU A 16 -17.66 -12.26 33.11
C LEU A 16 -16.45 -13.08 33.55
N LEU A 17 -16.49 -14.37 33.27
CA LEU A 17 -15.35 -15.27 33.35
C LEU A 17 -14.91 -15.58 31.91
N VAL A 18 -13.62 -15.46 31.62
CA VAL A 18 -13.05 -15.90 30.36
C VAL A 18 -12.10 -17.05 30.57
N THR A 19 -12.10 -18.00 29.65
CA THR A 19 -11.22 -19.17 29.68
C THR A 19 -10.59 -19.41 28.34
N GLY A 20 -9.32 -19.82 28.34
CA GLY A 20 -8.57 -20.18 27.12
C GLY A 20 -7.67 -21.39 27.37
N GLY A 21 -7.32 -22.09 26.31
CA GLY A 21 -6.48 -23.26 26.40
C GLY A 21 -5.96 -23.79 25.07
N MET A 22 -5.72 -25.10 25.03
CA MET A 22 -5.12 -25.79 23.88
C MET A 22 -5.98 -25.76 22.61
N ASP A 23 -7.27 -25.58 22.73
CA ASP A 23 -8.23 -25.55 21.64
C ASP A 23 -8.27 -24.19 20.89
N ARG A 24 -7.45 -23.22 21.32
CA ARG A 24 -7.27 -21.90 20.68
C ARG A 24 -8.53 -21.03 20.69
N ILE A 25 -9.53 -21.37 21.49
CA ILE A 25 -10.80 -20.65 21.60
C ILE A 25 -10.88 -20.00 22.98
N ILE A 26 -11.17 -18.70 23.01
CA ILE A 26 -11.53 -18.01 24.25
C ILE A 26 -13.03 -18.15 24.42
N ARG A 27 -13.43 -18.68 25.58
CA ARG A 27 -14.83 -18.78 25.93
C ARG A 27 -15.18 -17.79 27.03
N MET A 28 -16.27 -17.11 26.80
CA MET A 28 -16.86 -16.16 27.73
C MET A 28 -17.98 -16.88 28.51
N TRP A 29 -18.02 -16.71 29.82
CA TRP A 29 -18.98 -17.38 30.70
C TRP A 29 -19.61 -16.37 31.63
N ASN A 30 -20.89 -16.55 31.90
CA ASN A 30 -21.50 -15.91 33.05
C ASN A 30 -21.27 -16.80 34.30
N PRO A 31 -20.57 -16.29 35.34
CA PRO A 31 -20.26 -17.10 36.55
C PRO A 31 -21.50 -17.62 37.27
N HIS A 32 -22.65 -16.94 37.13
CA HIS A 32 -23.91 -17.34 37.75
C HIS A 32 -24.65 -18.41 36.94
N PHE A 33 -24.33 -18.58 35.65
CA PHE A 33 -24.96 -19.56 34.77
C PHE A 33 -23.90 -20.30 33.94
N PRO A 34 -23.12 -21.21 34.58
CA PRO A 34 -21.94 -21.79 33.91
C PRO A 34 -22.26 -22.93 32.93
N GLY A 35 -23.54 -23.22 32.69
CA GLY A 35 -23.94 -24.36 31.84
C GLY A 35 -23.60 -24.22 30.38
N ARG A 36 -23.50 -22.98 29.87
CA ARG A 36 -23.13 -22.69 28.48
C ARG A 36 -22.28 -21.42 28.38
N PRO A 37 -21.28 -21.38 27.49
CA PRO A 37 -20.57 -20.15 27.23
C PRO A 37 -21.51 -19.10 26.61
N THR A 38 -21.39 -17.85 27.02
CA THR A 38 -22.13 -16.70 26.48
C THR A 38 -21.55 -16.22 25.17
N GLY A 39 -20.27 -16.53 24.90
CA GLY A 39 -19.60 -16.21 23.66
C GLY A 39 -18.35 -17.05 23.42
N ASN A 40 -17.93 -17.12 22.15
CA ASN A 40 -16.72 -17.83 21.74
C ASN A 40 -15.91 -16.92 20.79
N LEU A 41 -14.72 -16.48 21.25
CA LEU A 41 -13.81 -15.68 20.46
C LEU A 41 -12.83 -16.61 19.74
N LYS A 42 -12.88 -16.62 18.45
CA LYS A 42 -12.06 -17.47 17.57
C LYS A 42 -11.09 -16.61 16.76
N GLY A 43 -9.83 -17.04 16.61
CA GLY A 43 -8.86 -16.33 15.78
C GLY A 43 -7.41 -16.61 16.14
N HIS A 44 -7.10 -17.20 17.30
CA HIS A 44 -5.74 -17.65 17.58
C HIS A 44 -5.38 -18.90 16.77
N THR A 45 -4.15 -18.96 16.30
CA THR A 45 -3.56 -20.06 15.53
C THR A 45 -2.84 -21.07 16.42
N ALA A 46 -2.43 -20.64 17.62
CA ALA A 46 -1.75 -21.45 18.63
C ALA A 46 -2.49 -21.45 19.98
N PRO A 47 -2.16 -22.36 20.91
CA PRO A 47 -2.77 -22.43 22.24
C PRO A 47 -2.68 -21.11 23.01
N ILE A 48 -3.72 -20.79 23.78
CA ILE A 48 -3.78 -19.55 24.53
C ILE A 48 -3.02 -19.74 25.85
N PHE A 49 -2.02 -18.87 26.05
CA PHE A 49 -1.13 -18.89 27.20
C PHE A 49 -1.57 -17.92 28.30
N TYR A 50 -2.06 -16.74 27.92
CA TYR A 50 -2.44 -15.69 28.85
C TYR A 50 -3.78 -15.04 28.46
N LEU A 51 -4.58 -14.72 29.48
CA LEU A 51 -5.82 -13.96 29.34
C LEU A 51 -5.91 -12.93 30.45
N CYS A 52 -6.42 -11.74 30.12
CA CYS A 52 -6.73 -10.69 31.07
C CYS A 52 -7.93 -9.88 30.63
N ILE A 53 -8.80 -9.48 31.55
CA ILE A 53 -9.94 -8.61 31.30
C ILE A 53 -9.64 -7.22 31.85
N SER A 54 -9.67 -6.20 30.99
CA SER A 54 -9.70 -4.82 31.44
C SER A 54 -11.14 -4.40 31.70
N SER A 55 -11.46 -4.20 32.96
CA SER A 55 -12.80 -3.75 33.35
C SER A 55 -13.08 -2.30 33.03
N GLU A 56 -12.03 -1.48 32.85
CA GLU A 56 -12.14 -0.06 32.52
C GLU A 56 -12.41 0.13 31.03
N ASP A 57 -11.77 -0.67 30.21
CA ASP A 57 -11.81 -0.53 28.75
C ASP A 57 -12.83 -1.49 28.09
N SER A 58 -13.52 -2.36 28.88
CA SER A 58 -14.43 -3.41 28.39
C SER A 58 -13.78 -4.33 27.36
N ARG A 59 -12.53 -4.77 27.60
CA ARG A 59 -11.72 -5.55 26.66
C ARG A 59 -11.11 -6.77 27.28
N ILE A 60 -10.84 -7.77 26.41
CA ILE A 60 -10.10 -8.98 26.74
C ILE A 60 -8.77 -8.93 25.99
N PHE A 61 -7.68 -9.15 26.72
CA PHE A 61 -6.34 -9.34 26.18
C PHE A 61 -6.00 -10.81 26.20
N SER A 62 -5.51 -11.33 25.12
CA SER A 62 -5.09 -12.73 25.02
C SER A 62 -3.74 -12.83 24.33
N VAL A 63 -2.90 -13.73 24.83
CA VAL A 63 -1.62 -14.06 24.22
C VAL A 63 -1.54 -15.56 24.02
N SER A 64 -1.09 -15.99 22.84
CA SER A 64 -0.91 -17.40 22.51
C SER A 64 0.56 -17.80 22.57
N THR A 65 0.83 -19.11 22.54
CA THR A 65 2.18 -19.68 22.66
C THR A 65 3.10 -19.34 21.48
N ASP A 66 2.55 -18.89 20.36
CA ASP A 66 3.28 -18.34 19.22
C ASP A 66 3.61 -16.85 19.39
N SER A 67 3.43 -16.31 20.60
CA SER A 67 3.63 -14.92 20.98
C SER A 67 2.69 -13.93 20.25
N THR A 68 1.64 -14.38 19.57
CA THR A 68 0.62 -13.48 19.03
C THR A 68 -0.26 -12.94 20.17
N ALA A 69 -0.44 -11.62 20.21
CA ALA A 69 -1.31 -10.94 21.16
C ALA A 69 -2.54 -10.38 20.45
N LYS A 70 -3.73 -10.66 20.99
CA LYS A 70 -5.00 -10.18 20.46
C LYS A 70 -5.79 -9.39 21.50
N ILE A 71 -6.50 -8.38 21.04
CA ILE A 71 -7.41 -7.56 21.83
C ILE A 71 -8.81 -7.77 21.30
N TRP A 72 -9.76 -8.03 22.21
CA TRP A 72 -11.14 -8.34 21.85
C TRP A 72 -12.09 -7.39 22.55
N ASP A 73 -13.15 -7.03 21.87
CA ASP A 73 -14.27 -6.33 22.47
C ASP A 73 -15.19 -7.33 23.20
N ILE A 74 -15.65 -6.94 24.41
CA ILE A 74 -16.53 -7.79 25.21
C ILE A 74 -17.96 -7.77 24.67
N GLN A 75 -18.43 -6.63 24.19
CA GLN A 75 -19.82 -6.45 23.73
C GLN A 75 -20.01 -7.05 22.33
N ASP A 76 -19.18 -6.64 21.39
CA ASP A 76 -19.27 -7.07 20.00
C ASP A 76 -18.64 -8.44 19.74
N GLN A 77 -17.92 -8.98 20.71
CA GLN A 77 -17.25 -10.29 20.64
C GLN A 77 -16.35 -10.44 19.39
N CYS A 78 -15.76 -9.34 18.94
CA CYS A 78 -14.87 -9.29 17.78
C CYS A 78 -13.42 -9.03 18.19
N CYS A 79 -12.48 -9.42 17.32
CA CYS A 79 -11.07 -9.11 17.48
C CYS A 79 -10.83 -7.68 16.98
N LEU A 80 -10.42 -6.79 17.90
CA LEU A 80 -10.10 -5.40 17.57
C LEU A 80 -8.68 -5.24 17.05
N PHE A 81 -7.75 -6.08 17.52
CA PHE A 81 -6.34 -5.94 17.22
C PHE A 81 -5.62 -7.29 17.27
N ASP A 82 -4.64 -7.46 16.38
CA ASP A 82 -3.79 -8.63 16.25
C ASP A 82 -2.32 -8.22 16.12
N ALA A 83 -1.50 -8.55 17.12
CA ALA A 83 -0.07 -8.31 17.12
C ALA A 83 0.69 -9.62 16.84
N HIS A 84 1.49 -9.62 15.78
CA HIS A 84 2.32 -10.76 15.43
C HIS A 84 3.76 -10.62 15.96
N PRO A 85 4.39 -11.72 16.45
CA PRO A 85 5.72 -11.68 17.07
C PRO A 85 6.85 -11.25 16.13
N LYS A 86 6.74 -11.56 14.83
CA LYS A 86 7.72 -11.12 13.82
C LYS A 86 7.81 -9.60 13.73
N ALA A 87 6.71 -8.93 13.95
CA ALA A 87 6.59 -7.50 13.99
C ALA A 87 7.21 -6.88 15.25
N SER A 88 7.17 -7.61 16.36
CA SER A 88 7.57 -7.11 17.68
C SER A 88 9.01 -7.48 18.05
N CYS A 89 9.76 -8.13 17.15
CA CYS A 89 11.12 -8.67 17.41
C CYS A 89 11.19 -9.51 18.69
N LEU A 90 10.10 -10.21 19.02
CA LEU A 90 10.03 -11.11 20.14
C LEU A 90 10.70 -12.43 19.76
N HIS A 91 11.86 -12.69 20.32
CA HIS A 91 12.60 -13.93 20.16
C HIS A 91 12.50 -14.77 21.45
N GLY A 92 12.52 -16.09 21.30
CA GLY A 92 12.44 -17.02 22.42
C GLY A 92 11.03 -17.44 22.81
N GLU A 93 10.93 -18.35 23.77
CA GLU A 93 9.66 -18.85 24.28
C GLU A 93 9.04 -17.86 25.27
N LEU A 94 7.73 -17.67 25.17
CA LEU A 94 6.98 -16.81 26.06
C LEU A 94 6.92 -17.42 27.47
N SER A 95 7.51 -16.72 28.45
CA SER A 95 7.61 -17.16 29.84
C SER A 95 6.56 -16.54 30.75
N ALA A 96 6.23 -15.26 30.56
CA ALA A 96 5.24 -14.54 31.34
C ALA A 96 4.58 -13.40 30.59
N CYS A 97 3.37 -13.02 30.99
CA CYS A 97 2.64 -11.87 30.50
C CYS A 97 1.95 -11.16 31.64
N LEU A 98 1.86 -9.83 31.53
CA LEU A 98 1.16 -8.99 32.49
C LEU A 98 0.53 -7.79 31.80
N TYR A 99 -0.75 -7.59 31.99
CA TYR A 99 -1.42 -6.35 31.62
C TYR A 99 -1.47 -5.38 32.81
N SER A 100 -1.04 -4.15 32.61
CA SER A 100 -1.16 -3.07 33.59
C SER A 100 -2.18 -2.03 33.11
N SER A 101 -3.31 -1.95 33.81
CA SER A 101 -4.37 -0.98 33.53
C SER A 101 -3.92 0.47 33.82
N ALA A 102 -3.05 0.64 34.81
CA ALA A 102 -2.55 1.97 35.19
C ALA A 102 -1.68 2.62 34.09
N VAL A 103 -0.88 1.80 33.38
CA VAL A 103 0.01 2.26 32.32
C VAL A 103 -0.59 1.96 30.95
N LYS A 104 -1.70 1.22 30.88
CA LYS A 104 -2.34 0.72 29.65
C LYS A 104 -1.35 0.02 28.72
N SER A 105 -0.59 -0.90 29.28
CA SER A 105 0.46 -1.62 28.56
C SER A 105 0.42 -3.12 28.89
N LEU A 106 0.65 -3.94 27.87
CA LEU A 106 0.81 -5.38 28.00
C LEU A 106 2.31 -5.70 27.97
N TYR A 107 2.82 -6.30 29.04
CA TYR A 107 4.21 -6.74 29.15
C TYR A 107 4.31 -8.20 28.76
N LEU A 108 5.31 -8.52 27.95
CA LEU A 108 5.62 -9.87 27.44
C LEU A 108 7.06 -10.19 27.80
N ALA A 109 7.28 -11.26 28.51
CA ALA A 109 8.61 -11.76 28.86
C ALA A 109 8.93 -12.99 28.01
N THR A 110 10.03 -12.92 27.30
CA THR A 110 10.69 -14.01 26.57
C THR A 110 12.15 -14.05 27.01
N ASP A 111 13.11 -14.20 26.10
CA ASP A 111 14.53 -13.95 26.39
C ASP A 111 14.80 -12.46 26.68
N SER A 112 13.86 -11.61 26.35
CA SER A 112 13.85 -10.17 26.61
C SER A 112 12.49 -9.75 27.21
N LEU A 113 12.44 -8.56 27.83
CA LEU A 113 11.20 -7.97 28.30
C LEU A 113 10.71 -6.96 27.27
N SER A 114 9.59 -7.24 26.64
CA SER A 114 8.93 -6.36 25.68
C SER A 114 7.61 -5.84 26.24
N PHE A 115 7.19 -4.65 25.81
CA PHE A 115 5.89 -4.11 26.20
C PHE A 115 5.14 -3.56 24.99
N LEU A 116 3.86 -3.87 24.93
CA LEU A 116 2.92 -3.31 23.97
C LEU A 116 2.15 -2.20 24.69
N SER A 117 2.44 -0.95 24.35
CA SER A 117 1.71 0.20 24.89
C SER A 117 0.37 0.34 24.19
N LEU A 118 -0.70 0.31 24.96
CA LEU A 118 -2.07 0.55 24.49
C LEU A 118 -2.48 2.02 24.64
N LYS A 119 -1.56 2.88 25.03
CA LYS A 119 -1.81 4.31 25.00
C LYS A 119 -1.96 4.72 23.55
N THR A 120 -3.17 5.02 23.15
CA THR A 120 -3.37 5.89 22.00
C THR A 120 -2.61 7.18 22.32
N LYS A 121 -1.61 7.52 21.51
CA LYS A 121 -1.10 8.86 21.50
C LYS A 121 -2.33 9.74 21.31
N SER A 122 -2.65 10.55 22.32
CA SER A 122 -3.80 11.44 22.25
C SER A 122 -3.52 12.47 21.16
N GLN A 123 -3.96 12.17 19.96
CA GLN A 123 -4.07 13.22 18.95
C GLN A 123 -5.15 14.19 19.44
N PRO A 124 -4.89 15.51 19.37
CA PRO A 124 -5.92 16.48 19.68
C PRO A 124 -7.14 16.17 18.82
N GLU A 125 -8.31 16.12 19.47
CA GLU A 125 -9.58 15.81 18.81
C GLU A 125 -9.74 16.67 17.56
N GLY A 126 -9.75 16.03 16.39
CA GLY A 126 -10.13 16.68 15.13
C GLY A 126 -9.04 16.99 14.13
N SER A 127 -7.73 16.81 14.38
CA SER A 127 -6.73 17.05 13.33
C SER A 127 -6.27 15.74 12.70
N ARG A 128 -6.79 15.45 11.51
CA ARG A 128 -6.25 14.44 10.60
C ARG A 128 -4.80 14.78 10.29
N ILE A 129 -3.88 13.82 10.45
CA ILE A 129 -2.49 13.99 10.03
C ILE A 129 -2.47 13.87 8.50
N ILE A 130 -2.08 14.94 7.84
CA ILE A 130 -1.94 15.00 6.39
C ILE A 130 -0.51 15.41 6.03
N SER A 131 0.06 14.80 5.01
CA SER A 131 1.36 15.18 4.47
C SER A 131 1.25 16.42 3.58
N HIS A 132 0.15 16.54 2.86
CA HIS A 132 -0.16 17.65 1.96
C HIS A 132 -1.59 18.13 2.19
N LYS A 133 -1.87 19.36 1.77
CA LYS A 133 -3.23 19.90 1.77
C LYS A 133 -4.09 19.35 0.63
N GLU A 134 -3.42 18.94 -0.46
CA GLU A 134 -4.03 18.47 -1.70
C GLU A 134 -3.66 17.01 -1.96
N ALA A 135 -4.38 16.37 -2.89
CA ALA A 135 -4.15 14.98 -3.27
C ALA A 135 -2.69 14.75 -3.74
N VAL A 136 -2.07 13.70 -3.23
CA VAL A 136 -0.73 13.29 -3.65
C VAL A 136 -0.87 12.38 -4.87
N LEU A 137 -0.27 12.77 -5.99
CA LEU A 137 -0.38 12.03 -7.26
C LEU A 137 0.80 11.08 -7.50
N CYS A 138 1.97 11.42 -6.99
CA CYS A 138 3.14 10.55 -7.09
C CYS A 138 4.11 10.79 -5.93
N CYS A 139 4.89 9.77 -5.62
CA CYS A 139 6.00 9.85 -4.68
C CYS A 139 7.19 9.05 -5.20
N GLY A 140 8.34 9.23 -4.59
CA GLY A 140 9.54 8.46 -4.92
C GLY A 140 10.62 8.61 -3.86
N TYR A 141 11.64 7.78 -3.93
CA TYR A 141 12.73 7.74 -2.97
C TYR A 141 14.08 7.93 -3.65
N SER A 142 14.90 8.81 -3.08
CA SER A 142 16.30 9.00 -3.46
C SER A 142 17.20 8.22 -2.50
N GLN A 143 17.84 7.17 -3.01
CA GLN A 143 18.75 6.34 -2.23
C GLN A 143 20.03 7.09 -1.83
N GLU A 144 20.56 7.96 -2.71
CA GLU A 144 21.77 8.75 -2.47
C GLU A 144 21.62 9.67 -1.24
N PHE A 145 20.46 10.27 -1.05
CA PHE A 145 20.22 11.25 0.01
C PHE A 145 19.31 10.75 1.13
N ARG A 146 18.80 9.53 1.02
CA ARG A 146 17.82 8.96 1.96
C ARG A 146 16.58 9.85 2.14
N GLN A 147 16.11 10.43 1.03
CA GLN A 147 15.01 11.38 1.02
C GLN A 147 13.83 10.88 0.19
N VAL A 148 12.65 11.12 0.71
CA VAL A 148 11.38 10.90 0.00
C VAL A 148 10.94 12.20 -0.63
N VAL A 149 10.45 12.14 -1.86
CA VAL A 149 9.82 13.27 -2.55
C VAL A 149 8.39 12.91 -2.87
N SER A 150 7.47 13.83 -2.66
CA SER A 150 6.06 13.68 -2.98
C SER A 150 5.54 14.91 -3.74
N CYS A 151 4.68 14.65 -4.73
CA CYS A 151 4.15 15.66 -5.62
C CYS A 151 2.61 15.64 -5.63
N THR A 152 2.00 16.82 -5.74
CA THR A 152 0.55 16.97 -5.61
C THR A 152 -0.12 17.47 -6.87
N GLU A 153 -1.45 17.39 -6.85
CA GLU A 153 -2.32 17.99 -7.86
C GLU A 153 -2.19 19.52 -7.94
N ALA A 154 -1.89 20.18 -6.82
CA ALA A 154 -1.68 21.64 -6.76
C ALA A 154 -0.26 22.07 -7.15
N SER A 155 0.52 21.22 -7.81
CA SER A 155 1.89 21.56 -8.27
C SER A 155 2.89 21.85 -7.14
N ILE A 156 2.70 21.23 -5.97
CA ILE A 156 3.58 21.33 -4.80
C ILE A 156 4.47 20.10 -4.73
N ILE A 157 5.74 20.32 -4.47
CA ILE A 157 6.74 19.28 -4.24
C ILE A 157 7.26 19.43 -2.81
N LYS A 158 7.20 18.35 -2.04
CA LYS A 158 7.78 18.26 -0.69
C LYS A 158 8.87 17.21 -0.65
N VAL A 159 9.91 17.52 0.11
CA VAL A 159 11.05 16.65 0.36
C VAL A 159 11.07 16.30 1.85
N TRP A 160 11.21 15.04 2.16
CA TRP A 160 11.11 14.48 3.49
C TRP A 160 12.34 13.65 3.82
N ASP A 161 12.72 13.63 5.07
CA ASP A 161 13.71 12.72 5.60
C ASP A 161 13.06 11.35 5.89
N VAL A 162 13.59 10.27 5.33
CA VAL A 162 13.04 8.94 5.54
C VAL A 162 13.26 8.42 6.96
N ASP A 163 14.35 8.85 7.61
CA ASP A 163 14.75 8.34 8.92
C ASP A 163 13.90 8.91 10.06
N THR A 164 13.32 10.09 9.86
CA THR A 164 12.56 10.83 10.90
C THR A 164 11.13 11.17 10.51
N GLY A 165 10.81 11.15 9.21
CA GLY A 165 9.52 11.60 8.67
C GLY A 165 9.33 13.10 8.63
N SER A 166 10.35 13.88 8.97
CA SER A 166 10.29 15.34 8.99
C SER A 166 10.35 15.94 7.59
N GLN A 167 9.65 17.06 7.41
CA GLN A 167 9.73 17.83 6.17
C GLN A 167 11.05 18.61 6.14
N LEU A 168 11.85 18.40 5.09
CA LEU A 168 13.12 19.09 4.87
C LEU A 168 12.94 20.33 4.02
N PHE A 169 12.18 20.23 2.95
CA PHE A 169 12.01 21.29 1.97
C PHE A 169 10.65 21.20 1.27
N GLU A 170 10.16 22.36 0.80
CA GLU A 170 8.92 22.46 0.04
C GLU A 170 9.04 23.59 -0.98
N PHE A 171 8.52 23.35 -2.19
CA PHE A 171 8.36 24.41 -3.18
C PHE A 171 7.09 24.17 -4.03
N GLY A 172 6.39 25.24 -4.30
CA GLY A 172 5.15 25.27 -5.06
C GLY A 172 5.32 25.80 -6.47
N GLY A 173 4.28 25.64 -7.29
CA GLY A 173 4.25 26.16 -8.65
C GLY A 173 5.23 25.47 -9.59
N ALA A 174 5.65 24.25 -9.28
CA ALA A 174 6.59 23.49 -10.08
C ALA A 174 6.13 23.36 -11.54
N HIS A 175 4.83 23.13 -11.78
CA HIS A 175 4.17 23.15 -13.09
C HIS A 175 3.11 24.26 -13.18
N GLY A 176 3.36 25.42 -12.53
CA GLY A 176 2.39 26.50 -12.44
C GLY A 176 1.17 26.10 -11.61
N VAL A 177 0.01 26.06 -12.25
CA VAL A 177 -1.26 25.63 -11.64
C VAL A 177 -1.65 24.20 -12.05
N SER A 178 -0.82 23.54 -12.87
CA SER A 178 -1.12 22.21 -13.40
C SER A 178 -0.62 21.12 -12.47
N ALA A 179 -1.36 20.01 -12.41
CA ALA A 179 -1.02 18.85 -11.61
C ALA A 179 0.30 18.20 -12.06
N ILE A 180 1.06 17.68 -11.08
CA ILE A 180 2.22 16.83 -11.33
C ILE A 180 1.74 15.39 -11.30
N THR A 181 1.74 14.74 -12.45
CA THR A 181 1.15 13.41 -12.66
C THR A 181 2.13 12.27 -12.43
N CYS A 182 3.41 12.52 -12.70
CA CYS A 182 4.45 11.51 -12.57
C CYS A 182 5.80 12.11 -12.17
N MET A 183 6.68 11.25 -11.66
CA MET A 183 8.03 11.60 -11.30
C MET A 183 8.99 10.43 -11.44
N ALA A 184 10.25 10.71 -11.68
CA ALA A 184 11.32 9.73 -11.67
C ALA A 184 12.64 10.36 -11.20
N PHE A 185 13.48 9.57 -10.50
CA PHE A 185 14.83 9.97 -10.18
C PHE A 185 15.82 9.54 -11.27
N ASP A 186 16.88 10.29 -11.43
CA ASP A 186 17.99 9.87 -12.26
C ASP A 186 18.67 8.61 -11.66
N PRO A 187 19.43 7.83 -12.44
CA PRO A 187 20.04 6.58 -11.95
C PRO A 187 20.95 6.73 -10.74
N LYS A 188 21.38 7.96 -10.44
CA LYS A 188 22.19 8.30 -9.26
C LYS A 188 21.37 8.84 -8.10
N GLY A 189 20.06 9.01 -8.27
CA GLY A 189 19.18 9.58 -7.25
C GLY A 189 19.38 11.07 -6.95
N ARG A 190 20.14 11.80 -7.81
CA ARG A 190 20.55 13.19 -7.55
C ARG A 190 19.65 14.23 -8.17
N ARG A 191 18.91 13.86 -9.19
CA ARG A 191 18.03 14.74 -9.94
C ARG A 191 16.65 14.14 -10.01
N LEU A 192 15.67 15.01 -9.92
CA LEU A 192 14.27 14.68 -10.05
C LEU A 192 13.77 15.11 -11.42
N VAL A 193 13.06 14.27 -12.14
CA VAL A 193 12.21 14.66 -13.24
C VAL A 193 10.76 14.62 -12.78
N THR A 194 9.97 15.59 -13.18
CA THR A 194 8.51 15.61 -13.00
C THR A 194 7.82 15.82 -14.33
N GLY A 195 6.72 15.12 -14.54
CA GLY A 195 5.81 15.33 -15.67
C GLY A 195 4.48 15.88 -15.17
N GLY A 196 3.84 16.71 -15.95
CA GLY A 196 2.60 17.35 -15.55
C GLY A 196 1.52 17.34 -16.63
N ARG A 197 0.31 17.76 -16.23
CA ARG A 197 -0.82 17.98 -17.15
C ARG A 197 -0.56 19.10 -18.15
N ASP A 198 0.43 19.96 -17.88
CA ASP A 198 0.87 21.01 -18.79
C ASP A 198 1.68 20.48 -20.00
N GLY A 199 1.87 19.16 -20.11
CA GLY A 199 2.64 18.50 -21.14
C GLY A 199 4.15 18.77 -21.07
N CYS A 200 4.63 19.28 -19.94
CA CYS A 200 6.04 19.57 -19.72
C CYS A 200 6.68 18.50 -18.84
N LEU A 201 7.93 18.13 -19.21
CA LEU A 201 8.83 17.50 -18.25
C LEU A 201 9.79 18.56 -17.71
N LYS A 202 10.04 18.53 -16.40
CA LYS A 202 10.99 19.44 -15.77
C LYS A 202 11.99 18.68 -14.95
N ILE A 203 13.26 19.03 -15.07
CA ILE A 203 14.36 18.43 -14.32
C ILE A 203 14.78 19.39 -13.21
N TRP A 204 14.81 18.89 -11.99
CA TRP A 204 15.02 19.68 -10.79
C TRP A 204 16.29 19.29 -10.03
N ASN A 205 16.89 20.29 -9.40
CA ASN A 205 17.63 20.08 -8.17
C ASN A 205 16.63 20.20 -7.02
N PHE A 206 16.14 19.07 -6.49
CA PHE A 206 15.05 19.06 -5.51
C PHE A 206 15.45 19.53 -4.11
N HIS A 207 16.75 19.68 -3.83
CA HIS A 207 17.22 20.25 -2.56
C HIS A 207 17.03 21.76 -2.43
N ASN A 208 16.96 22.47 -3.55
CA ASN A 208 16.82 23.92 -3.57
C ASN A 208 15.68 24.41 -4.48
N GLY A 209 14.88 23.50 -5.03
CA GLY A 209 13.76 23.82 -5.90
C GLY A 209 14.13 24.46 -7.24
N HIS A 210 15.44 24.42 -7.63
CA HIS A 210 15.88 25.04 -8.89
C HIS A 210 15.57 24.15 -10.07
N CYS A 211 14.79 24.68 -11.04
CA CYS A 211 14.52 24.01 -12.30
C CYS A 211 15.77 24.09 -13.20
N LEU A 212 16.38 22.95 -13.46
CA LEU A 212 17.60 22.85 -14.27
C LEU A 212 17.30 22.87 -15.77
N LYS A 213 16.22 22.20 -16.19
CA LYS A 213 15.80 22.08 -17.58
C LYS A 213 14.30 21.91 -17.68
N ILE A 214 13.74 22.45 -18.77
CA ILE A 214 12.35 22.22 -19.18
C ILE A 214 12.41 21.52 -20.53
N LEU A 215 11.76 20.37 -20.60
CA LEU A 215 11.64 19.55 -21.80
C LEU A 215 10.19 19.65 -22.26
N ARG A 216 9.96 20.29 -23.40
CA ARG A 216 8.63 20.50 -23.96
C ARG A 216 8.70 20.38 -25.48
N ARG A 217 7.64 19.83 -26.06
CA ARG A 217 7.43 19.94 -27.51
C ARG A 217 6.85 21.30 -27.87
N GLU A 218 7.21 21.80 -29.03
CA GLU A 218 6.71 23.10 -29.55
C GLU A 218 5.29 22.95 -30.12
N ASP A 219 4.92 21.75 -30.60
CA ASP A 219 3.73 21.55 -31.42
C ASP A 219 2.45 21.12 -30.68
N GLU A 220 2.56 20.47 -29.53
CA GLU A 220 1.41 19.98 -28.78
C GLU A 220 1.73 19.83 -27.29
N SER A 221 0.83 20.31 -26.43
CA SER A 221 0.90 20.07 -24.99
C SER A 221 -0.19 19.06 -24.60
N THR A 222 0.17 17.78 -24.59
CA THR A 222 -0.68 16.69 -24.12
C THR A 222 -0.25 16.27 -22.72
N GLU A 223 -1.19 15.84 -21.86
CA GLU A 223 -0.92 15.37 -20.50
C GLU A 223 0.11 14.23 -20.52
N ILE A 224 1.10 14.31 -19.62
CA ILE A 224 2.07 13.26 -19.38
C ILE A 224 1.54 12.38 -18.25
N CYS A 225 1.40 11.08 -18.49
CA CYS A 225 0.92 10.12 -17.52
C CYS A 225 2.05 9.46 -16.72
N ASP A 226 3.18 9.18 -17.39
CA ASP A 226 4.32 8.53 -16.75
C ASP A 226 5.64 8.93 -17.41
N CYS A 227 6.74 8.81 -16.67
CA CYS A 227 8.08 9.14 -17.17
C CYS A 227 9.14 8.21 -16.56
N SER A 228 10.23 8.02 -17.31
CA SER A 228 11.34 7.17 -16.87
C SER A 228 12.69 7.72 -17.37
N TYR A 229 13.74 7.53 -16.56
CA TYR A 229 15.11 7.72 -17.00
C TYR A 229 15.65 6.46 -17.66
N LEU A 230 16.30 6.62 -18.80
CA LEU A 230 17.02 5.55 -19.48
C LEU A 230 18.50 5.92 -19.59
N GLN A 231 19.37 5.05 -19.12
CA GLN A 231 20.81 5.20 -19.31
C GLN A 231 21.28 4.19 -20.35
N MET A 232 21.79 4.70 -21.49
CA MET A 232 22.42 3.89 -22.52
C MET A 232 23.86 4.37 -22.75
N HIS A 233 24.83 3.49 -22.48
CA HIS A 233 26.25 3.81 -22.57
C HIS A 233 26.62 5.03 -21.71
N ARG A 234 27.01 6.15 -22.34
CA ARG A 234 27.39 7.40 -21.67
C ARG A 234 26.29 8.46 -21.69
N ASN A 235 25.18 8.18 -22.35
CA ASN A 235 24.07 9.10 -22.51
C ASN A 235 22.94 8.77 -21.56
N THR A 236 22.34 9.81 -21.02
CA THR A 236 21.12 9.73 -20.21
C THR A 236 19.97 10.30 -21.00
N PHE A 237 18.89 9.56 -21.09
CA PHE A 237 17.65 9.95 -21.74
C PHE A 237 16.54 10.05 -20.73
N VAL A 238 15.55 10.88 -21.00
CA VAL A 238 14.25 10.90 -20.32
C VAL A 238 13.20 10.54 -21.34
N MET A 239 12.35 9.61 -20.98
CA MET A 239 11.21 9.19 -21.76
C MET A 239 9.93 9.63 -21.05
N SER A 240 8.92 10.01 -21.83
CA SER A 240 7.58 10.30 -21.33
C SER A 240 6.52 9.64 -22.19
N VAL A 241 5.43 9.28 -21.56
CA VAL A 241 4.22 8.72 -22.17
C VAL A 241 2.99 9.44 -21.64
N GLY A 242 1.93 9.45 -22.41
CA GLY A 242 0.68 10.11 -22.01
C GLY A 242 -0.38 10.10 -23.11
N TRP A 243 -1.23 11.11 -23.11
CA TRP A 243 -2.37 11.26 -24.03
C TRP A 243 -1.98 11.51 -25.49
N GLY A 244 -0.70 11.69 -25.75
CA GLY A 244 -0.17 11.82 -27.13
C GLY A 244 -0.05 10.48 -27.88
N ARG A 245 -0.38 9.33 -27.31
CA ARG A 245 -0.31 7.98 -27.90
C ARG A 245 1.06 7.59 -28.43
N ARG A 246 2.10 8.21 -27.89
CA ARG A 246 3.50 8.05 -28.31
C ARG A 246 4.43 8.10 -27.11
N ILE A 247 5.63 7.61 -27.33
CA ILE A 247 6.74 7.71 -26.40
C ILE A 247 7.66 8.81 -26.89
N ASP A 248 7.79 9.90 -26.14
CA ASP A 248 8.72 10.98 -26.44
C ASP A 248 10.06 10.73 -25.74
N VAL A 249 11.16 10.86 -26.48
CA VAL A 249 12.52 10.59 -25.99
C VAL A 249 13.37 11.85 -26.06
N TYR A 250 13.92 12.27 -24.92
CA TYR A 250 14.74 13.47 -24.77
C TYR A 250 16.15 13.10 -24.31
N LEU A 251 17.17 13.68 -24.96
CA LEU A 251 18.56 13.53 -24.52
C LEU A 251 18.86 14.52 -23.40
N VAL A 252 19.27 14.02 -22.23
CA VAL A 252 19.72 14.83 -21.09
C VAL A 252 21.24 14.86 -21.08
N SER A 253 21.87 15.67 -21.95
CA SER A 253 23.31 15.87 -21.91
C SER A 253 23.73 16.77 -20.76
N ILE A 254 24.77 16.37 -20.03
CA ILE A 254 25.37 17.15 -18.93
C ILE A 254 26.23 18.31 -19.45
N LYS A 255 26.69 18.23 -20.69
CA LYS A 255 27.59 19.19 -21.29
C LYS A 255 26.90 19.92 -22.44
N ALA A 256 26.21 21.00 -22.19
CA ALA A 256 26.07 22.12 -23.08
C ALA A 256 24.99 23.09 -22.57
N HIS A 257 25.25 24.37 -22.70
CA HIS A 257 24.26 25.45 -22.70
C HIS A 257 23.31 25.35 -23.94
N GLY A 258 23.16 24.16 -24.53
CA GLY A 258 22.29 23.85 -25.62
C GLY A 258 20.89 23.43 -25.17
N ARG A 259 19.87 23.80 -25.93
CA ARG A 259 18.50 23.35 -25.76
C ARG A 259 18.49 21.81 -25.65
N PRO A 260 17.74 21.20 -24.73
CA PRO A 260 17.60 19.75 -24.68
C PRO A 260 16.99 19.28 -25.99
N ALA A 261 17.71 18.44 -26.71
CA ALA A 261 17.24 17.97 -27.99
C ALA A 261 16.15 16.91 -27.76
N PHE A 262 14.92 17.23 -28.19
CA PHE A 262 13.96 16.20 -28.57
C PHE A 262 14.63 15.36 -29.65
N LEU A 263 14.77 14.06 -29.45
CA LEU A 263 15.44 13.19 -30.39
C LEU A 263 14.46 12.57 -31.37
N PHE A 264 13.47 11.88 -30.86
CA PHE A 264 12.46 11.20 -31.69
C PHE A 264 11.27 10.78 -30.82
N HIS A 265 10.20 10.40 -31.47
CA HIS A 265 9.07 9.75 -30.87
C HIS A 265 8.86 8.35 -31.46
N ILE A 266 8.33 7.46 -30.65
CA ILE A 266 7.94 6.11 -31.06
C ILE A 266 6.42 6.04 -30.97
N SER A 267 5.77 5.68 -32.05
CA SER A 267 4.30 5.55 -32.14
C SER A 267 3.92 4.10 -32.41
N GLY A 268 2.80 3.66 -31.89
CA GLY A 268 2.31 2.30 -32.11
C GLY A 268 1.03 1.97 -31.38
N HIS A 269 0.74 2.65 -30.26
CA HIS A 269 -0.53 2.56 -29.58
C HIS A 269 -1.64 3.32 -30.31
N LYS A 270 -2.86 2.81 -30.20
CA LYS A 270 -4.07 3.44 -30.75
C LYS A 270 -4.73 4.38 -29.75
N GLU A 271 -4.55 4.10 -28.46
CA GLU A 271 -5.12 4.86 -27.36
C GLU A 271 -4.03 5.41 -26.43
N ASP A 272 -4.42 6.20 -25.45
CA ASP A 272 -3.54 6.90 -24.53
C ASP A 272 -2.69 5.94 -23.71
N ILE A 273 -1.40 6.27 -23.55
CA ILE A 273 -0.44 5.45 -22.84
C ILE A 273 -0.39 5.89 -21.37
N LEU A 274 -0.68 4.98 -20.45
CA LEU A 274 -0.86 5.28 -19.03
C LEU A 274 0.39 5.00 -18.17
N CYS A 275 1.22 4.04 -18.59
CA CYS A 275 2.40 3.65 -17.82
C CYS A 275 3.55 3.18 -18.69
N ILE A 276 4.77 3.28 -18.15
CA ILE A 276 5.99 2.82 -18.77
C ILE A 276 6.82 2.03 -17.76
N ALA A 277 7.33 0.87 -18.18
CA ALA A 277 8.27 0.07 -17.41
C ALA A 277 9.56 -0.15 -18.21
N GLN A 278 10.67 -0.27 -17.50
CA GLN A 278 11.98 -0.43 -18.12
C GLN A 278 12.66 -1.72 -17.67
N CYS A 279 13.25 -2.43 -18.62
CA CYS A 279 14.18 -3.52 -18.36
C CYS A 279 15.49 -3.23 -19.09
N SER A 280 16.56 -3.00 -18.30
CA SER A 280 17.90 -2.77 -18.84
C SER A 280 18.40 -4.02 -19.60
N PRO A 281 19.16 -3.86 -20.72
CA PRO A 281 19.74 -2.61 -21.17
C PRO A 281 18.89 -1.84 -22.19
N SER A 282 17.90 -2.47 -22.85
CA SER A 282 17.30 -1.86 -24.04
C SER A 282 15.79 -2.07 -24.21
N LEU A 283 15.12 -2.69 -23.23
CA LEU A 283 13.70 -2.96 -23.32
C LEU A 283 12.87 -1.97 -22.52
N ILE A 284 11.76 -1.56 -23.09
CA ILE A 284 10.69 -0.86 -22.39
C ILE A 284 9.36 -1.52 -22.72
N ALA A 285 8.43 -1.45 -21.79
CA ALA A 285 7.04 -1.84 -21.99
C ALA A 285 6.15 -0.65 -21.69
N THR A 286 5.11 -0.49 -22.48
CA THR A 286 4.10 0.55 -22.32
C THR A 286 2.71 -0.07 -22.27
N GLY A 287 1.87 0.42 -21.36
CA GLY A 287 0.49 0.00 -21.20
C GLY A 287 -0.46 1.13 -21.54
N SER A 288 -1.56 0.81 -22.24
CA SER A 288 -2.52 1.80 -22.72
C SER A 288 -3.91 1.64 -22.11
N TYR A 289 -4.75 2.61 -22.39
CA TYR A 289 -6.12 2.69 -21.88
C TYR A 289 -7.02 1.57 -22.43
N ASP A 290 -6.78 1.11 -23.65
CA ASP A 290 -7.55 0.02 -24.28
C ASP A 290 -7.08 -1.40 -23.87
N GLY A 291 -6.07 -1.49 -22.98
CA GLY A 291 -5.51 -2.76 -22.52
C GLY A 291 -4.39 -3.32 -23.40
N GLU A 292 -3.93 -2.57 -24.40
CA GLU A 292 -2.79 -2.97 -25.22
C GLU A 292 -1.48 -2.73 -24.46
N ILE A 293 -0.61 -3.74 -24.45
CA ILE A 293 0.74 -3.68 -23.91
C ILE A 293 1.71 -3.90 -25.05
N ILE A 294 2.63 -2.98 -25.25
CA ILE A 294 3.66 -3.08 -26.30
C ILE A 294 5.04 -3.10 -25.64
N VAL A 295 5.85 -4.08 -26.02
CA VAL A 295 7.25 -4.16 -25.64
C VAL A 295 8.10 -3.69 -26.82
N TRP A 296 9.03 -2.77 -26.53
CA TRP A 296 9.86 -2.09 -27.50
C TRP A 296 11.34 -2.35 -27.22
N ASN A 297 12.12 -2.40 -28.30
CA ASN A 297 13.55 -2.21 -28.20
C ASN A 297 13.87 -0.71 -28.42
N VAL A 298 14.35 -0.05 -27.36
CA VAL A 298 14.60 1.41 -27.39
C VAL A 298 15.71 1.78 -28.34
N VAL A 299 16.69 0.90 -28.56
CA VAL A 299 17.84 1.18 -29.45
C VAL A 299 17.41 1.23 -30.90
N SER A 300 16.59 0.29 -31.33
CA SER A 300 16.11 0.19 -32.71
C SER A 300 14.79 0.92 -32.95
N GLY A 301 14.06 1.27 -31.90
CA GLY A 301 12.70 1.81 -31.97
C GLY A 301 11.64 0.80 -32.45
N HIS A 302 12.01 -0.47 -32.63
CA HIS A 302 11.10 -1.50 -33.13
C HIS A 302 10.26 -2.13 -32.01
N ILE A 303 9.03 -2.48 -32.38
CA ILE A 303 8.14 -3.28 -31.55
C ILE A 303 8.64 -4.73 -31.57
N LEU A 304 8.86 -5.30 -30.38
CA LEU A 304 9.22 -6.70 -30.23
C LEU A 304 7.98 -7.57 -30.12
N CYS A 305 7.03 -7.19 -29.29
CA CYS A 305 5.78 -7.92 -29.13
C CYS A 305 4.64 -7.00 -28.67
N ARG A 306 3.42 -7.47 -28.90
CA ARG A 306 2.17 -6.84 -28.47
C ARG A 306 1.33 -7.83 -27.71
N PHE A 307 0.75 -7.40 -26.61
CA PHE A 307 -0.18 -8.16 -25.81
C PHE A 307 -1.48 -7.38 -25.66
N LEU A 308 -2.58 -8.07 -25.49
CA LEU A 308 -3.85 -7.47 -25.16
C LEU A 308 -4.35 -8.12 -23.87
N THR A 309 -4.73 -7.31 -22.88
CA THR A 309 -5.31 -7.83 -21.65
C THR A 309 -6.58 -8.64 -21.99
N PRO A 310 -6.74 -9.87 -21.45
CA PRO A 310 -7.92 -10.67 -21.75
C PRO A 310 -9.19 -10.01 -21.26
N LEU A 311 -10.32 -10.39 -21.87
CA LEU A 311 -11.65 -9.96 -21.42
C LEU A 311 -12.08 -10.80 -20.21
N PRO A 312 -12.72 -10.21 -19.19
CA PRO A 312 -13.31 -10.95 -18.09
C PRO A 312 -14.36 -11.96 -18.61
N PRO A 313 -14.44 -13.20 -18.05
CA PRO A 313 -15.22 -14.28 -18.59
C PRO A 313 -16.76 -14.11 -18.52
N HIS A 314 -17.28 -13.06 -17.91
CA HIS A 314 -18.72 -12.86 -17.64
C HIS A 314 -19.29 -11.49 -18.04
N THR A 315 -18.70 -10.83 -19.01
CA THR A 315 -19.27 -9.57 -19.49
C THR A 315 -20.37 -9.83 -20.53
N ASP A 316 -21.62 -9.51 -20.16
CA ASP A 316 -22.69 -9.31 -21.13
C ASP A 316 -22.23 -8.23 -22.12
N HIS A 317 -22.41 -8.49 -23.43
CA HIS A 317 -21.92 -7.67 -24.54
C HIS A 317 -22.37 -6.18 -24.56
N ALA A 318 -23.01 -5.70 -23.51
CA ALA A 318 -23.55 -4.33 -23.40
C ALA A 318 -22.79 -3.41 -22.40
N GLN A 319 -21.85 -3.91 -21.62
CA GLN A 319 -21.08 -3.06 -20.69
C GLN A 319 -19.70 -2.74 -21.27
N VAL A 320 -19.34 -1.45 -21.27
CA VAL A 320 -18.00 -1.00 -21.61
C VAL A 320 -17.05 -1.47 -20.49
N VAL A 321 -16.31 -2.53 -20.77
CA VAL A 321 -15.34 -3.09 -19.83
C VAL A 321 -14.10 -2.22 -19.81
N ASN A 322 -13.74 -1.70 -18.65
CA ASN A 322 -12.47 -1.01 -18.47
C ASN A 322 -11.33 -2.03 -18.63
N ARG A 323 -10.38 -1.76 -19.53
CA ARG A 323 -9.22 -2.64 -19.82
C ARG A 323 -7.89 -1.94 -19.54
N SER A 324 -7.93 -0.75 -18.97
CA SER A 324 -6.75 0.09 -18.78
C SER A 324 -5.63 -0.60 -18.00
N VAL A 325 -4.42 -0.48 -18.48
CA VAL A 325 -3.20 -0.96 -17.83
C VAL A 325 -2.55 0.22 -17.11
N LEU A 326 -2.69 0.27 -15.79
CA LEU A 326 -2.20 1.38 -14.97
C LEU A 326 -0.77 1.21 -14.48
N SER A 327 -0.28 -0.02 -14.44
CA SER A 327 1.07 -0.32 -13.96
C SER A 327 1.65 -1.56 -14.61
N LEU A 328 2.94 -1.49 -14.89
CA LEU A 328 3.75 -2.56 -15.46
C LEU A 328 5.03 -2.71 -14.65
N VAL A 329 5.52 -3.93 -14.49
CA VAL A 329 6.82 -4.20 -13.86
C VAL A 329 7.50 -5.40 -14.53
N PHE A 330 8.79 -5.26 -14.81
CA PHE A 330 9.63 -6.36 -15.30
C PHE A 330 10.23 -7.14 -14.14
N LEU A 331 10.28 -8.47 -14.27
CA LEU A 331 11.05 -9.36 -13.40
C LEU A 331 12.47 -9.45 -13.95
N LYS A 332 13.42 -8.84 -13.26
CA LYS A 332 14.78 -8.61 -13.76
C LYS A 332 15.69 -9.83 -13.65
N THR A 333 15.49 -10.65 -12.61
CA THR A 333 16.34 -11.83 -12.35
C THR A 333 15.99 -13.04 -13.21
N ARG A 334 14.86 -12.98 -13.93
CA ARG A 334 14.34 -14.08 -14.74
C ARG A 334 14.59 -13.92 -16.23
N ALA A 335 15.46 -13.00 -16.62
CA ALA A 335 15.99 -12.95 -17.97
C ALA A 335 16.86 -14.18 -18.18
N LEU A 336 16.33 -15.20 -18.85
CA LEU A 336 17.03 -16.43 -19.19
C LEU A 336 18.15 -16.12 -20.19
N ASP A 337 19.34 -16.60 -19.86
CA ASP A 337 20.57 -16.77 -20.64
C ASP A 337 20.74 -16.04 -21.98
N ALA A 338 21.80 -15.24 -22.02
CA ALA A 338 22.67 -14.83 -23.15
C ALA A 338 22.09 -14.38 -24.51
N ASP A 339 20.90 -14.78 -24.90
CA ASP A 339 20.25 -14.29 -26.12
C ASP A 339 19.18 -13.24 -25.78
N PHE A 340 19.55 -11.98 -25.93
CA PHE A 340 18.73 -10.79 -25.64
C PHE A 340 17.40 -10.68 -26.40
N SER A 341 17.02 -11.69 -27.15
CA SER A 341 15.76 -11.73 -27.91
C SER A 341 14.61 -12.47 -27.21
N SER A 342 14.87 -13.13 -26.10
CA SER A 342 13.84 -13.95 -25.45
C SER A 342 13.78 -13.70 -23.94
N ALA A 343 12.78 -12.93 -23.52
CA ALA A 343 12.06 -13.16 -22.30
C ALA A 343 12.53 -12.51 -21.00
N ALA A 344 12.38 -11.20 -20.90
CA ALA A 344 12.07 -10.64 -19.60
C ALA A 344 10.60 -10.93 -19.29
N SER A 345 10.29 -11.56 -18.14
CA SER A 345 8.92 -11.75 -17.70
C SER A 345 8.33 -10.39 -17.31
N LEU A 346 7.12 -10.08 -17.76
CA LEU A 346 6.41 -8.83 -17.49
C LEU A 346 5.13 -9.12 -16.70
N VAL A 347 4.89 -8.33 -15.67
CA VAL A 347 3.64 -8.34 -14.89
C VAL A 347 2.89 -7.06 -15.18
N SER A 348 1.61 -7.17 -15.52
CA SER A 348 0.73 -6.03 -15.78
C SER A 348 -0.47 -6.03 -14.85
N SER A 349 -0.93 -4.85 -14.44
CA SER A 349 -2.18 -4.67 -13.73
C SER A 349 -3.36 -4.70 -14.70
N GLY A 350 -4.45 -5.35 -14.32
CA GLY A 350 -5.73 -5.28 -15.00
C GLY A 350 -6.75 -4.41 -14.27
N ALA A 351 -7.79 -3.98 -14.97
CA ALA A 351 -8.80 -3.07 -14.43
C ALA A 351 -9.69 -3.68 -13.35
N GLU A 352 -9.86 -5.00 -13.34
CA GLU A 352 -10.70 -5.72 -12.39
C GLU A 352 -9.91 -6.37 -11.24
N GLY A 353 -8.69 -5.89 -10.96
CA GLY A 353 -7.83 -6.45 -9.93
C GLY A 353 -7.12 -7.74 -10.36
N GLU A 354 -6.97 -7.95 -11.64
CA GLU A 354 -6.27 -9.08 -12.21
C GLU A 354 -4.82 -8.72 -12.55
N PHE A 355 -3.91 -9.70 -12.41
CA PHE A 355 -2.54 -9.60 -12.90
C PHE A 355 -2.35 -10.50 -14.09
N HIS A 356 -1.64 -10.02 -15.10
CA HIS A 356 -1.30 -10.80 -16.26
C HIS A 356 0.21 -10.96 -16.38
N TRP A 357 0.63 -12.20 -16.68
CA TRP A 357 2.02 -12.56 -16.95
C TRP A 357 2.20 -12.76 -18.45
N SER A 358 3.10 -12.06 -19.08
CA SER A 358 3.18 -12.01 -20.54
C SER A 358 3.71 -13.26 -21.22
N TYR A 359 4.30 -14.22 -20.51
CA TYR A 359 4.78 -15.48 -21.10
C TYR A 359 3.89 -16.69 -20.81
N SER A 360 3.04 -16.60 -19.81
CA SER A 360 2.06 -17.62 -19.49
C SER A 360 0.86 -16.91 -18.89
N CYS A 361 -0.29 -17.01 -19.55
CA CYS A 361 -1.52 -16.32 -19.16
C CYS A 361 -2.04 -16.83 -17.80
N LEU A 362 -1.43 -16.39 -16.70
CA LEU A 362 -1.91 -16.61 -15.34
C LEU A 362 -2.75 -15.40 -14.94
N LEU A 363 -4.05 -15.60 -15.02
CA LEU A 363 -5.03 -14.69 -14.42
C LEU A 363 -5.03 -14.86 -12.90
N MET A 364 -4.67 -13.82 -12.19
CA MET A 364 -4.81 -13.78 -10.74
C MET A 364 -5.80 -12.73 -10.34
N LYS A 365 -6.83 -13.15 -9.61
CA LYS A 365 -7.80 -12.25 -8.99
C LYS A 365 -7.31 -11.86 -7.60
N THR A 366 -6.87 -10.64 -7.46
CA THR A 366 -7.03 -9.94 -6.18
C THR A 366 -8.50 -9.58 -6.02
N SER A 367 -8.94 -9.31 -4.81
CA SER A 367 -10.30 -8.82 -4.55
C SER A 367 -10.75 -7.87 -5.67
N ASN A 368 -11.76 -8.16 -6.47
CA ASN A 368 -12.43 -7.41 -7.55
C ASN A 368 -12.21 -5.88 -7.60
N LYS A 369 -10.98 -5.39 -7.38
CA LYS A 369 -10.63 -3.98 -7.22
C LYS A 369 -9.47 -3.65 -8.14
N GLN A 370 -9.59 -2.56 -8.89
CA GLN A 370 -8.58 -2.09 -9.83
C GLN A 370 -7.23 -1.86 -9.13
N VAL A 371 -6.18 -2.49 -9.64
CA VAL A 371 -4.81 -2.30 -9.19
C VAL A 371 -4.21 -1.06 -9.82
N THR A 372 -3.69 -0.16 -9.00
CA THR A 372 -3.15 1.13 -9.43
C THR A 372 -1.63 1.12 -9.59
N LYS A 373 -0.92 0.41 -8.72
CA LYS A 373 0.55 0.34 -8.75
C LYS A 373 1.05 -1.06 -8.41
N LEU A 374 2.15 -1.42 -9.07
CA LEU A 374 2.88 -2.66 -8.87
C LEU A 374 4.35 -2.35 -8.58
N VAL A 375 4.95 -3.05 -7.66
CA VAL A 375 6.40 -3.02 -7.42
C VAL A 375 6.88 -4.41 -7.00
N VAL A 376 8.09 -4.77 -7.40
CA VAL A 376 8.71 -6.06 -7.13
C VAL A 376 10.04 -5.83 -6.42
N THR A 377 10.39 -6.72 -5.48
CA THR A 377 11.73 -6.74 -4.86
C THR A 377 12.82 -7.00 -5.90
N GLN A 378 14.06 -6.56 -5.64
CA GLN A 378 15.19 -6.72 -6.58
C GLN A 378 15.53 -8.18 -6.87
N ASP A 379 15.21 -9.06 -5.94
CA ASP A 379 15.37 -10.52 -6.06
C ASP A 379 14.19 -11.22 -6.75
N ASP A 380 13.16 -10.46 -7.16
CA ASP A 380 11.90 -10.95 -7.75
C ASP A 380 11.16 -11.99 -6.89
N HIS A 381 11.30 -11.92 -5.55
CA HIS A 381 10.63 -12.85 -4.65
C HIS A 381 9.24 -12.40 -4.25
N LEU A 382 9.07 -11.08 -4.01
CA LEU A 382 7.81 -10.49 -3.55
C LEU A 382 7.28 -9.47 -4.55
N LEU A 383 6.00 -9.55 -4.82
CA LEU A 383 5.23 -8.56 -5.59
C LEU A 383 4.28 -7.83 -4.64
N PHE A 384 4.37 -6.53 -4.61
CA PHE A 384 3.44 -5.65 -3.92
C PHE A 384 2.50 -5.02 -4.93
N ALA A 385 1.22 -5.07 -4.62
CA ALA A 385 0.16 -4.50 -5.44
C ALA A 385 -0.70 -3.56 -4.60
N ALA A 386 -0.88 -2.36 -5.09
CA ALA A 386 -1.74 -1.35 -4.48
C ALA A 386 -3.01 -1.15 -5.29
N ASP A 387 -4.15 -0.91 -4.64
CA ASP A 387 -5.44 -0.75 -5.29
C ASP A 387 -6.04 0.67 -5.13
N HIS A 388 -7.13 0.92 -5.86
CA HIS A 388 -7.85 2.19 -5.86
C HIS A 388 -8.67 2.43 -4.58
N VAL A 389 -8.83 1.43 -3.71
CA VAL A 389 -9.55 1.55 -2.43
C VAL A 389 -8.59 1.81 -1.27
N GLY A 390 -7.28 1.62 -1.48
CA GLY A 390 -6.25 1.89 -0.49
C GLY A 390 -5.65 0.65 0.16
N TYR A 391 -5.85 -0.54 -0.40
CA TYR A 391 -5.21 -1.76 0.07
C TYR A 391 -3.87 -1.99 -0.61
N VAL A 392 -2.96 -2.60 0.14
CA VAL A 392 -1.71 -3.19 -0.33
C VAL A 392 -1.79 -4.70 -0.11
N CYS A 393 -1.52 -5.46 -1.16
CA CYS A 393 -1.44 -6.92 -1.14
C CYS A 393 -0.02 -7.35 -1.46
N VAL A 394 0.48 -8.36 -0.77
CA VAL A 394 1.83 -8.92 -0.94
C VAL A 394 1.73 -10.36 -1.40
N TYR A 395 2.40 -10.67 -2.50
CA TYR A 395 2.42 -12.00 -3.10
C TYR A 395 3.83 -12.56 -3.16
N GLU A 396 3.97 -13.82 -2.80
CA GLU A 396 5.19 -14.59 -3.04
C GLU A 396 5.19 -15.08 -4.49
N ILE A 397 6.15 -14.59 -5.27
CA ILE A 397 6.25 -14.89 -6.70
C ILE A 397 7.50 -15.69 -7.07
N LYS A 398 8.26 -16.17 -6.08
CA LYS A 398 9.54 -16.87 -6.27
C LYS A 398 9.48 -18.01 -7.28
N GLU A 399 8.41 -18.79 -7.28
CA GLU A 399 8.24 -19.96 -8.16
C GLU A 399 7.42 -19.64 -9.42
N CYS A 400 6.88 -18.43 -9.53
CA CYS A 400 6.03 -18.05 -10.65
C CYS A 400 6.88 -17.72 -11.90
N ALA A 401 6.39 -18.07 -13.08
CA ALA A 401 7.03 -17.81 -14.39
C ALA A 401 8.43 -18.44 -14.58
N ILE A 402 8.80 -19.49 -13.82
CA ILE A 402 10.02 -20.27 -14.03
C ILE A 402 9.71 -21.56 -14.81
N ASN A 403 8.61 -22.23 -14.52
CA ASN A 403 8.20 -23.48 -15.13
C ASN A 403 6.86 -23.34 -15.86
N HIS A 404 6.60 -24.23 -16.84
CA HIS A 404 5.31 -24.29 -17.56
C HIS A 404 4.12 -24.68 -16.66
N GLU A 405 4.37 -25.22 -15.46
CA GLU A 405 3.33 -25.48 -14.46
C GLU A 405 3.01 -24.21 -13.68
N GLN A 406 1.84 -23.69 -13.95
CA GLN A 406 1.38 -22.39 -13.42
C GLN A 406 0.72 -22.58 -12.07
N LYS A 407 1.48 -22.45 -10.99
CA LYS A 407 0.90 -22.28 -9.65
C LYS A 407 0.60 -20.81 -9.41
N PRO A 408 -0.61 -20.48 -8.93
CA PRO A 408 -0.93 -19.11 -8.57
C PRO A 408 -0.01 -18.61 -7.44
N PRO A 409 0.47 -17.35 -7.48
CA PRO A 409 1.27 -16.81 -6.39
C PRO A 409 0.50 -16.86 -5.09
N LYS A 410 1.23 -17.12 -4.01
CA LYS A 410 0.67 -17.19 -2.66
C LYS A 410 0.54 -15.80 -2.09
N THR A 411 -0.66 -15.43 -1.65
CA THR A 411 -0.86 -14.21 -0.86
C THR A 411 -0.18 -14.37 0.49
N MET A 412 0.78 -13.52 0.79
CA MET A 412 1.53 -13.53 2.04
C MET A 412 0.90 -12.62 3.09
N ASN A 413 0.48 -11.42 2.66
CA ASN A 413 -0.13 -10.44 3.53
C ASN A 413 -1.00 -9.47 2.73
N PHE A 414 -1.95 -8.81 3.42
CA PHE A 414 -2.69 -7.68 2.89
C PHE A 414 -3.13 -6.76 4.03
N TRP A 415 -3.12 -5.46 3.80
CA TRP A 415 -3.60 -4.47 4.76
C TRP A 415 -4.15 -3.25 4.05
N ARG A 416 -4.95 -2.49 4.76
CA ARG A 416 -5.42 -1.21 4.27
C ARG A 416 -4.45 -0.12 4.67
N ALA A 417 -3.75 0.43 3.70
CA ALA A 417 -2.73 1.46 3.91
C ALA A 417 -3.34 2.87 3.92
N HIS A 418 -4.39 3.09 3.13
CA HIS A 418 -5.02 4.38 2.90
C HIS A 418 -6.54 4.26 2.80
N ILE A 419 -7.25 5.38 2.96
CA ILE A 419 -8.71 5.45 2.80
C ILE A 419 -9.13 5.79 1.37
N SER A 420 -8.18 6.05 0.47
CA SER A 420 -8.42 6.38 -0.93
C SER A 420 -7.39 5.70 -1.83
N SER A 421 -7.49 5.92 -3.13
CA SER A 421 -6.62 5.32 -4.14
C SER A 421 -5.14 5.57 -3.87
N ILE A 422 -4.34 4.50 -3.92
CA ILE A 422 -2.89 4.58 -3.81
C ILE A 422 -2.32 4.99 -5.16
N THR A 423 -1.56 6.08 -5.16
CA THR A 423 -1.00 6.71 -6.36
C THR A 423 0.49 6.45 -6.54
N GLY A 424 1.20 6.16 -5.43
CA GLY A 424 2.62 5.82 -5.43
C GLY A 424 2.91 4.64 -4.53
N LEU A 425 3.83 3.78 -4.98
CA LEU A 425 4.26 2.58 -4.28
C LEU A 425 5.74 2.32 -4.57
N HIS A 426 6.60 2.30 -3.55
CA HIS A 426 8.03 2.06 -3.69
C HIS A 426 8.57 1.23 -2.55
N ILE A 427 9.48 0.29 -2.85
CA ILE A 427 10.22 -0.49 -1.86
C ILE A 427 11.57 0.19 -1.62
N ILE A 428 11.92 0.39 -0.35
CA ILE A 428 13.23 0.81 0.10
C ILE A 428 13.91 -0.44 0.68
N GLU A 429 14.64 -1.15 -0.17
CA GLU A 429 15.13 -2.49 0.13
C GLU A 429 16.15 -2.53 1.27
N ASN A 430 17.04 -1.53 1.33
CA ASN A 430 18.08 -1.46 2.36
C ASN A 430 17.49 -1.42 3.77
N ASP A 431 16.32 -0.82 3.93
CA ASP A 431 15.66 -0.64 5.23
C ASP A 431 14.46 -1.59 5.40
N GLN A 432 14.15 -2.40 4.39
CA GLN A 432 13.00 -3.32 4.36
C GLN A 432 11.68 -2.60 4.65
N VAL A 433 11.47 -1.45 4.00
CA VAL A 433 10.26 -0.64 4.17
C VAL A 433 9.57 -0.32 2.85
N LEU A 434 8.28 -0.07 2.93
CA LEU A 434 7.40 0.26 1.83
C LEU A 434 6.89 1.68 1.97
N LEU A 435 7.10 2.49 0.94
CA LEU A 435 6.59 3.85 0.81
C LEU A 435 5.29 3.84 0.00
N THR A 436 4.26 4.50 0.52
CA THR A 436 2.97 4.65 -0.16
C THR A 436 2.52 6.10 -0.17
N SER A 437 1.88 6.54 -1.26
CA SER A 437 1.18 7.82 -1.33
C SER A 437 -0.23 7.63 -1.87
N SER A 438 -1.15 8.54 -1.53
CA SER A 438 -2.56 8.38 -1.87
C SER A 438 -3.25 9.72 -2.13
N LEU A 439 -4.40 9.63 -2.83
CA LEU A 439 -5.32 10.75 -2.99
C LEU A 439 -5.91 11.25 -1.65
N ASP A 440 -5.73 10.51 -0.55
CA ASP A 440 -6.13 10.93 0.79
C ASP A 440 -5.20 11.99 1.40
N CYS A 441 -4.32 12.61 0.61
CA CYS A 441 -3.37 13.66 1.00
C CYS A 441 -2.26 13.20 1.93
N THR A 442 -2.04 11.89 2.08
CA THR A 442 -1.02 11.33 2.95
C THR A 442 0.07 10.58 2.19
N VAL A 443 1.26 10.62 2.75
CA VAL A 443 2.41 9.78 2.38
C VAL A 443 2.78 8.99 3.61
N ARG A 444 2.87 7.68 3.51
CA ARG A 444 3.06 6.77 4.64
C ARG A 444 4.20 5.81 4.41
N LEU A 445 4.83 5.45 5.52
CA LEU A 445 5.90 4.46 5.56
C LEU A 445 5.43 3.22 6.35
N TRP A 446 5.73 2.05 5.81
CA TRP A 446 5.32 0.75 6.33
C TRP A 446 6.53 -0.17 6.35
N SER A 447 6.56 -1.15 7.26
CA SER A 447 7.48 -2.28 7.08
C SER A 447 7.02 -3.14 5.89
N ILE A 448 7.89 -3.97 5.32
CA ILE A 448 7.50 -4.92 4.25
C ILE A 448 6.45 -5.94 4.74
N HIS A 449 6.27 -6.06 6.05
CA HIS A 449 5.29 -6.94 6.68
C HIS A 449 3.94 -6.25 6.94
N GLY A 450 3.79 -4.95 6.58
CA GLY A 450 2.56 -4.19 6.72
C GLY A 450 2.38 -3.46 8.05
N GLU A 451 3.46 -3.32 8.84
CA GLU A 451 3.42 -2.54 10.07
C GLU A 451 3.55 -1.05 9.77
N PHE A 452 2.71 -0.25 10.40
CA PHE A 452 2.73 1.19 10.22
C PHE A 452 3.92 1.82 10.96
N ILE A 453 4.77 2.52 10.24
CA ILE A 453 5.90 3.27 10.78
C ILE A 453 5.47 4.70 11.08
N GLY A 454 4.85 5.39 10.13
CA GLY A 454 4.37 6.73 10.33
C GLY A 454 3.84 7.40 9.06
N THR A 455 3.21 8.56 9.26
CA THR A 455 2.79 9.47 8.19
C THR A 455 3.77 10.64 8.11
N PHE A 456 4.32 10.89 6.94
CA PHE A 456 5.25 12.01 6.72
C PHE A 456 4.60 13.35 7.09
N GLY A 457 5.31 14.15 7.89
CA GLY A 457 4.81 15.42 8.42
C GLY A 457 4.01 15.29 9.72
N GLN A 458 3.96 14.10 10.34
CA GLN A 458 3.38 13.95 11.68
C GLN A 458 4.24 14.71 12.72
N PRO A 459 3.63 15.21 13.81
CA PRO A 459 4.36 15.95 14.84
C PRO A 459 5.44 15.15 15.55
N GLU A 460 5.19 13.85 15.73
CA GLU A 460 6.12 12.95 16.40
C GLU A 460 6.99 12.25 15.36
N GLN A 461 8.31 12.44 15.50
CA GLN A 461 9.29 11.80 14.62
C GLN A 461 9.47 10.33 15.00
N TRP A 462 9.66 9.49 14.00
CA TRP A 462 10.15 8.12 14.20
C TRP A 462 11.68 8.09 14.06
N SER A 463 12.28 7.01 14.49
CA SER A 463 13.66 6.67 14.16
C SER A 463 13.64 5.33 13.44
N LEU A 464 13.90 5.32 12.14
CA LEU A 464 13.74 4.12 11.29
C LEU A 464 14.57 2.93 11.81
N HIS A 465 15.78 3.20 12.29
CA HIS A 465 16.69 2.19 12.81
C HIS A 465 16.39 1.77 14.25
N THR A 466 15.51 2.48 14.94
CA THR A 466 15.10 2.17 16.31
C THR A 466 13.67 1.65 16.28
N THR A 467 13.51 0.36 16.11
CA THR A 467 12.21 -0.30 15.95
C THR A 467 11.23 0.01 17.07
N SER A 468 11.72 0.21 18.30
CA SER A 468 10.89 0.63 19.44
C SER A 468 10.25 2.01 19.30
N SER A 469 10.70 2.84 18.36
CA SER A 469 10.11 4.16 18.10
C SER A 469 8.82 4.10 17.29
N TRP A 470 8.58 3.01 16.55
CA TRP A 470 7.44 2.84 15.66
C TRP A 470 6.76 1.46 15.73
N GLN A 471 7.41 0.46 16.32
CA GLN A 471 6.85 -0.88 16.55
C GLN A 471 5.76 -0.88 17.63
N HIS A 472 4.78 -0.03 17.48
CA HIS A 472 3.54 -0.08 18.23
C HIS A 472 2.44 -0.60 17.31
N PRO A 473 1.36 -1.20 17.87
CA PRO A 473 0.16 -1.47 17.11
C PRO A 473 -0.52 -0.13 16.74
N ALA A 474 0.19 0.67 15.95
CA ALA A 474 -0.35 1.92 15.43
C ALA A 474 -0.91 1.66 14.05
N VAL A 475 -2.19 1.92 13.88
CA VAL A 475 -2.86 2.01 12.58
C VAL A 475 -3.32 3.46 12.45
N PRO A 476 -3.19 4.08 11.27
CA PRO A 476 -3.70 5.43 11.08
C PRO A 476 -5.18 5.50 11.48
N TYR A 477 -5.54 6.49 12.28
CA TYR A 477 -6.89 6.62 12.83
C TYR A 477 -7.98 6.62 11.75
N GLU A 478 -7.71 7.28 10.62
CA GLU A 478 -8.63 7.36 9.49
C GLU A 478 -8.93 5.98 8.88
N VAL A 479 -7.92 5.10 8.87
CA VAL A 479 -8.07 3.72 8.39
C VAL A 479 -8.89 2.90 9.38
N LEU A 480 -8.71 3.12 10.68
CA LEU A 480 -9.46 2.39 11.73
C LEU A 480 -10.95 2.73 11.74
N VAL A 481 -11.30 4.00 11.54
CA VAL A 481 -12.71 4.45 11.60
C VAL A 481 -13.45 4.30 10.27
N ASP A 482 -12.75 3.96 9.19
CA ASP A 482 -13.38 3.79 7.88
C ASP A 482 -14.19 2.47 7.86
N PRO A 483 -15.50 2.51 7.53
CA PRO A 483 -16.34 1.33 7.44
C PRO A 483 -15.81 0.23 6.54
N LEU A 484 -15.07 0.59 5.47
CA LEU A 484 -14.46 -0.37 4.54
C LEU A 484 -13.25 -1.11 5.14
N SER A 485 -12.69 -0.62 6.25
CA SER A 485 -11.61 -1.29 7.00
C SER A 485 -12.14 -2.35 7.97
N MET A 486 -13.43 -2.33 8.26
CA MET A 486 -14.05 -3.27 9.17
C MET A 486 -14.20 -4.65 8.52
N PRO A 487 -14.04 -5.75 9.27
CA PRO A 487 -14.33 -7.07 8.74
C PRO A 487 -15.79 -7.15 8.29
N ALA A 488 -16.04 -7.95 7.25
CA ALA A 488 -17.39 -8.13 6.69
C ALA A 488 -18.36 -8.60 7.78
N HIS A 489 -19.30 -7.74 8.14
CA HIS A 489 -20.37 -8.04 9.10
C HIS A 489 -21.67 -8.24 8.35
N THR A 490 -22.48 -9.22 8.78
CA THR A 490 -23.78 -9.55 8.13
C THR A 490 -24.73 -8.36 8.04
N MET A 491 -24.71 -7.44 9.01
CA MET A 491 -25.49 -6.21 9.00
C MET A 491 -25.01 -5.18 7.96
N LEU A 492 -23.72 -5.16 7.62
CA LEU A 492 -23.17 -4.25 6.60
C LEU A 492 -23.34 -4.79 5.18
N ASN A 493 -23.55 -6.11 5.04
CA ASN A 493 -23.79 -6.77 3.76
C ASN A 493 -25.26 -6.86 3.35
N SER A 494 -26.19 -6.34 4.16
CA SER A 494 -27.60 -6.23 3.75
C SER A 494 -27.69 -5.22 2.62
N LYS A 495 -27.83 -5.73 1.39
CA LYS A 495 -28.24 -4.93 0.24
C LYS A 495 -29.50 -4.17 0.67
N THR A 496 -29.42 -2.86 0.69
CA THR A 496 -30.58 -2.00 0.78
C THR A 496 -31.51 -2.35 -0.37
N THR A 497 -32.56 -3.11 -0.08
CA THR A 497 -33.71 -3.20 -0.97
C THR A 497 -34.26 -1.79 -1.12
N PRO A 498 -34.59 -1.35 -2.33
CA PRO A 498 -35.20 -0.03 -2.52
C PRO A 498 -36.50 0.03 -1.72
N LEU A 499 -36.62 0.99 -0.80
CA LEU A 499 -37.85 1.36 -0.11
C LEU A 499 -38.71 2.14 -1.09
N ASP A 500 -39.44 1.41 -1.93
CA ASP A 500 -40.66 1.93 -2.54
C ASP A 500 -41.86 1.30 -1.83
N ASN A 501 -42.75 2.20 -1.35
CA ASN A 501 -44.03 1.95 -0.74
C ASN A 501 -44.05 1.61 0.77
N LEU A 502 -44.14 2.67 1.57
CA LEU A 502 -45.10 2.73 2.67
C LEU A 502 -45.29 4.20 3.10
N SER A 503 -46.30 4.81 2.52
CA SER A 503 -46.89 6.02 3.03
C SER A 503 -47.75 5.70 4.25
N SER A 504 -47.71 6.61 5.23
CA SER A 504 -48.62 6.77 6.36
C SER A 504 -48.49 5.85 7.57
N ALA A 505 -47.80 6.35 8.60
CA ALA A 505 -48.30 6.35 9.99
C ALA A 505 -47.39 7.23 10.87
N LYS A 506 -48.01 8.19 11.46
CA LYS A 506 -47.79 9.05 12.63
C LYS A 506 -46.49 8.97 13.46
N SER A 507 -45.97 10.18 13.65
CA SER A 507 -45.09 10.71 14.69
C SER A 507 -45.24 10.07 16.09
N GLU A 508 -44.12 9.58 16.60
CA GLU A 508 -43.79 9.64 18.03
C GLU A 508 -42.29 9.94 18.15
N GLU A 509 -42.02 11.07 18.77
CA GLU A 509 -40.68 11.52 19.15
C GLU A 509 -40.17 10.58 20.25
N THR A 510 -39.07 9.89 19.95
CA THR A 510 -38.19 9.37 20.97
C THR A 510 -36.76 9.77 20.62
N SER A 511 -36.20 10.58 21.49
CA SER A 511 -34.80 10.98 21.50
C SER A 511 -33.86 9.76 21.44
N SER A 512 -33.24 9.51 20.30
CA SER A 512 -32.17 8.53 20.19
C SER A 512 -30.85 9.21 20.51
N GLU A 513 -30.28 8.87 21.64
CA GLU A 513 -28.88 9.12 21.98
C GLU A 513 -27.98 8.47 20.90
N VAL A 514 -27.15 9.27 20.30
CA VAL A 514 -26.09 8.83 19.37
C VAL A 514 -25.08 8.04 20.18
N PRO A 515 -24.75 6.79 19.85
CA PRO A 515 -23.72 6.06 20.58
C PRO A 515 -22.38 6.71 20.33
N THR A 516 -21.76 7.19 21.40
CA THR A 516 -20.41 7.70 21.43
C THR A 516 -19.45 6.57 21.04
N ILE A 517 -18.85 6.65 19.86
CA ILE A 517 -17.84 5.69 19.39
C ILE A 517 -16.63 5.78 20.32
N LEU A 518 -16.39 4.71 21.05
CA LEU A 518 -15.28 4.56 21.98
C LEU A 518 -13.95 4.49 21.21
N ARG A 519 -13.05 5.37 21.58
CA ARG A 519 -11.66 5.48 21.11
C ARG A 519 -10.80 4.36 21.68
N ILE A 520 -9.95 3.78 20.84
CA ILE A 520 -8.80 2.97 21.22
C ILE A 520 -7.53 3.78 20.98
#